data_916aaf3d479f86d85f3eb9293c67f3ac
#
_entry.id   916aaf3d479f86d85f3eb9293c67f3ac
#
_cell.length_a   1.000
_cell.length_b   1.000
_cell.length_c   1.000
_cell.angle_alpha   90.00
_cell.angle_beta   90.00
_cell.angle_gamma   90.00
#
_symmetry.space_group_name_H-M   'P 1'
#
loop_
_entity.id
_entity.type
_entity.pdbx_description
1 polymer ?
#
loop_
_entity_poly.entity_id
_entity_poly.type
_entity_poly.pdbx_seq_one_letter_code
_entity_poly.pdbx_strand_id
1 'polypeptide(L)'
;SSAASDVYKRQMVNRGDLKRINTIHCVNLAQGIKEPVIYYQQEPDKMYLDAVKRAFRDIRQFHGQPQGMYGGDEALHGNNPTQGSELCSAVELMYSLEKMVEITGDIDFADHLERIAFNALPTQISDDFMTKQYFQQANQVMVSRHRRNFDQDHGGTDNCFGLLTGYPCCASNMHQGWPCLLYTSPSPRDTE
;
A
#
# COMPACT_ATOMS: atom_id res chain seq x y z
N SER A 1 -18.98 -9.13 17.32
CA SER A 1 -17.67 -8.52 17.08
C SER A 1 -16.62 -9.60 17.09
N SER A 2 -15.91 -9.79 16.01
CA SER A 2 -14.92 -10.83 15.93
C SER A 2 -13.67 -10.44 16.72
N ALA A 3 -12.99 -11.41 17.33
CA ALA A 3 -11.70 -11.22 18.00
C ALA A 3 -10.65 -10.54 17.10
N ALA A 4 -10.76 -10.71 15.79
CA ALA A 4 -9.92 -10.04 14.80
C ALA A 4 -10.10 -8.50 14.82
N SER A 5 -11.33 -8.00 14.92
CA SER A 5 -11.61 -6.55 15.04
C SER A 5 -10.98 -5.95 16.31
N ASP A 6 -11.01 -6.68 17.43
CA ASP A 6 -10.40 -6.22 18.69
C ASP A 6 -8.86 -6.25 18.63
N VAL A 7 -8.28 -7.19 17.89
CA VAL A 7 -6.82 -7.26 17.67
C VAL A 7 -6.37 -6.06 16.83
N TYR A 8 -7.06 -5.73 15.74
CA TYR A 8 -6.73 -4.56 14.92
C TYR A 8 -6.94 -3.25 15.66
N LYS A 9 -8.04 -3.10 16.41
CA LYS A 9 -8.28 -1.94 17.27
C LYS A 9 -7.11 -1.71 18.25
N ARG A 10 -6.64 -2.77 18.90
CA ARG A 10 -5.52 -2.69 19.85
C ARG A 10 -4.19 -2.46 19.16
N GLN A 11 -3.95 -3.06 18.01
CA GLN A 11 -2.69 -2.90 17.27
C GLN A 11 -2.52 -1.50 16.70
N MET A 12 -3.57 -0.92 16.10
CA MET A 12 -3.48 0.43 15.53
C MET A 12 -3.60 1.55 16.57
N VAL A 13 -4.35 1.35 17.64
CA VAL A 13 -4.58 2.39 18.66
C VAL A 13 -3.46 2.45 19.70
N ASN A 14 -2.84 1.33 20.07
CA ASN A 14 -2.01 1.23 21.27
C ASN A 14 -0.57 0.77 21.06
N ARG A 15 -0.11 0.49 19.82
CA ARG A 15 1.22 -0.10 19.64
C ARG A 15 2.13 0.72 18.74
N GLY A 16 3.37 0.90 19.21
CA GLY A 16 4.49 1.38 18.42
C GLY A 16 5.02 0.36 17.40
N ASP A 17 4.24 -0.67 17.04
CA ASP A 17 4.68 -1.72 16.12
C ASP A 17 4.87 -1.17 14.69
N LEU A 18 4.09 -0.15 14.29
CA LEU A 18 4.26 0.56 13.03
C LEU A 18 5.57 1.39 12.94
N LYS A 19 6.30 1.49 14.04
CA LYS A 19 7.59 2.20 14.10
C LYS A 19 8.79 1.26 13.96
N ARG A 20 8.54 -0.05 13.95
CA ARG A 20 9.58 -1.08 13.95
C ARG A 20 9.66 -1.76 12.60
N ILE A 21 10.85 -2.21 12.24
CA ILE A 21 11.06 -3.09 11.10
C ILE A 21 10.67 -4.53 11.43
N ASN A 22 10.34 -5.33 10.41
CA ASN A 22 10.02 -6.77 10.46
C ASN A 22 8.88 -7.17 11.42
N THR A 23 7.94 -6.25 11.68
CA THR A 23 6.85 -6.52 12.62
C THR A 23 5.52 -6.82 11.95
N ILE A 24 5.27 -6.27 10.78
CA ILE A 24 4.00 -6.35 10.08
C ILE A 24 4.25 -6.61 8.61
N HIS A 25 3.58 -7.62 8.06
CA HIS A 25 3.56 -7.89 6.64
C HIS A 25 2.91 -6.72 5.89
N CYS A 26 3.59 -6.19 4.87
CA CYS A 26 3.24 -4.93 4.24
C CYS A 26 1.89 -4.95 3.50
N VAL A 27 1.54 -6.06 2.83
CA VAL A 27 0.25 -6.21 2.17
C VAL A 27 -0.89 -6.32 3.19
N ASN A 28 -0.68 -7.08 4.28
CA ASN A 28 -1.67 -7.18 5.36
C ASN A 28 -1.92 -5.82 6.03
N LEU A 29 -0.87 -4.99 6.16
CA LEU A 29 -1.03 -3.62 6.63
C LEU A 29 -1.88 -2.79 5.66
N ALA A 30 -1.58 -2.86 4.36
CA ALA A 30 -2.34 -2.16 3.34
C ALA A 30 -3.83 -2.54 3.36
N GLN A 31 -4.13 -3.83 3.53
CA GLN A 31 -5.49 -4.33 3.64
C GLN A 31 -6.18 -3.92 4.95
N GLY A 32 -5.47 -3.99 6.07
CA GLY A 32 -6.04 -3.80 7.40
C GLY A 32 -6.16 -2.34 7.84
N ILE A 33 -5.43 -1.41 7.23
CA ILE A 33 -5.38 -0.01 7.69
C ILE A 33 -6.73 0.70 7.62
N LYS A 34 -7.64 0.27 6.75
CA LYS A 34 -9.00 0.81 6.64
C LYS A 34 -9.97 0.33 7.71
N GLU A 35 -9.67 -0.76 8.41
CA GLU A 35 -10.60 -1.40 9.35
C GLU A 35 -11.21 -0.45 10.38
N PRO A 36 -10.47 0.47 11.04
CA PRO A 36 -11.08 1.42 11.97
C PRO A 36 -12.08 2.34 11.29
N VAL A 37 -11.84 2.77 10.05
CA VAL A 37 -12.75 3.64 9.29
C VAL A 37 -14.01 2.86 8.86
N ILE A 38 -13.88 1.60 8.46
CA ILE A 38 -15.03 0.73 8.19
C ILE A 38 -15.89 0.60 9.45
N TYR A 39 -15.26 0.38 10.61
CA TYR A 39 -15.98 0.25 11.87
C TYR A 39 -16.64 1.55 12.32
N TYR A 40 -16.05 2.71 12.02
CA TYR A 40 -16.61 4.04 12.28
C TYR A 40 -18.03 4.22 11.72
N GLN A 41 -18.38 3.53 10.63
CA GLN A 41 -19.73 3.57 10.07
C GLN A 41 -20.79 2.97 11.01
N GLN A 42 -20.42 2.02 11.85
CA GLN A 42 -21.32 1.37 12.80
C GLN A 42 -21.34 2.09 14.16
N GLU A 43 -20.19 2.60 14.56
CA GLU A 43 -19.99 3.31 15.82
C GLU A 43 -19.15 4.57 15.53
N PRO A 44 -19.79 5.72 15.28
CA PRO A 44 -19.10 6.93 14.84
C PRO A 44 -18.35 7.61 16.00
N ASP A 45 -17.26 7.00 16.44
CA ASP A 45 -16.34 7.57 17.41
C ASP A 45 -15.08 8.10 16.68
N LYS A 46 -14.78 9.38 16.91
CA LYS A 46 -13.60 10.06 16.37
C LYS A 46 -12.28 9.32 16.64
N MET A 47 -12.24 8.52 17.71
CA MET A 47 -11.08 7.70 18.06
C MET A 47 -10.60 6.83 16.90
N TYR A 48 -11.51 6.28 16.07
CA TYR A 48 -11.17 5.43 14.93
C TYR A 48 -10.47 6.22 13.83
N LEU A 49 -10.95 7.42 13.53
CA LEU A 49 -10.33 8.30 12.53
C LEU A 49 -8.95 8.79 12.99
N ASP A 50 -8.85 9.19 14.26
CA ASP A 50 -7.58 9.61 14.86
C ASP A 50 -6.55 8.45 14.88
N ALA A 51 -6.99 7.21 15.07
CA ALA A 51 -6.13 6.04 15.05
C ALA A 51 -5.51 5.83 13.66
N VAL A 52 -6.31 5.91 12.60
CA VAL A 52 -5.84 5.76 11.22
C VAL A 52 -4.88 6.90 10.84
N LYS A 53 -5.22 8.14 11.18
CA LYS A 53 -4.33 9.29 10.94
C LYS A 53 -2.99 9.17 11.68
N ARG A 54 -2.98 8.64 12.89
CA ARG A 54 -1.73 8.32 13.59
C ARG A 54 -0.95 7.22 12.88
N ALA A 55 -1.63 6.15 12.45
CA ALA A 55 -1.00 5.06 11.71
C ALA A 55 -0.29 5.57 10.45
N PHE A 56 -0.95 6.39 9.64
CA PHE A 56 -0.33 6.98 8.44
C PHE A 56 0.84 7.91 8.77
N ARG A 57 0.78 8.69 9.85
CA ARG A 57 1.92 9.51 10.28
C ARG A 57 3.11 8.65 10.67
N ASP A 58 2.88 7.59 11.46
CA ASP A 58 3.94 6.68 11.88
C ASP A 58 4.54 5.93 10.68
N ILE A 59 3.72 5.40 9.78
CA ILE A 59 4.17 4.74 8.56
C ILE A 59 5.02 5.70 7.72
N ARG A 60 4.54 6.93 7.48
CA ARG A 60 5.27 7.93 6.69
C ARG A 60 6.61 8.29 7.33
N GLN A 61 6.63 8.46 8.64
CA GLN A 61 7.82 8.87 9.37
C GLN A 61 8.89 7.77 9.41
N PHE A 62 8.50 6.53 9.62
CA PHE A 62 9.43 5.44 9.89
C PHE A 62 9.71 4.53 8.68
N HIS A 63 8.79 4.49 7.71
CA HIS A 63 8.87 3.61 6.54
C HIS A 63 8.57 4.30 5.22
N GLY A 64 8.18 5.58 5.23
CA GLY A 64 7.69 6.29 4.03
C GLY A 64 8.71 6.37 2.91
N GLN A 65 8.23 6.16 1.70
CA GLN A 65 8.96 6.30 0.45
C GLN A 65 8.40 7.48 -0.36
N PRO A 66 9.22 8.16 -1.20
CA PRO A 66 8.82 9.40 -1.87
C PRO A 66 7.63 9.25 -2.83
N GLN A 67 7.44 8.07 -3.42
CA GLN A 67 6.32 7.79 -4.33
C GLN A 67 4.97 7.58 -3.61
N GLY A 68 4.93 7.70 -2.29
CA GLY A 68 3.71 7.54 -1.48
C GLY A 68 3.56 6.18 -0.82
N MET A 69 4.44 5.24 -1.15
CA MET A 69 4.49 3.93 -0.52
C MET A 69 5.30 3.92 0.77
N TYR A 70 5.44 2.77 1.35
CA TYR A 70 6.33 2.47 2.47
C TYR A 70 7.28 1.31 2.09
N GLY A 71 8.45 1.30 2.70
CA GLY A 71 9.43 0.23 2.57
C GLY A 71 8.90 -1.06 3.19
N GLY A 72 8.83 -2.10 2.38
CA GLY A 72 8.32 -3.40 2.80
C GLY A 72 8.74 -4.49 1.83
N ASP A 73 9.79 -5.21 2.19
CA ASP A 73 10.25 -6.43 1.53
C ASP A 73 9.53 -7.62 2.17
N GLU A 74 8.24 -7.78 1.96
CA GLU A 74 7.29 -8.61 2.69
C GLU A 74 6.86 -7.98 4.03
N ALA A 75 7.76 -7.56 4.89
CA ALA A 75 7.46 -6.84 6.12
C ALA A 75 7.93 -5.38 6.07
N LEU A 76 7.38 -4.52 6.94
CA LEU A 76 7.85 -3.14 7.07
C LEU A 76 9.35 -3.10 7.35
N HIS A 77 10.10 -2.34 6.56
CA HIS A 77 11.56 -2.39 6.56
C HIS A 77 12.27 -1.04 6.71
N GLY A 78 11.57 -0.01 7.09
CA GLY A 78 12.15 1.33 7.23
C GLY A 78 12.01 2.17 5.96
N ASN A 79 12.66 3.34 5.97
CA ASN A 79 12.58 4.35 4.91
C ASN A 79 13.81 4.39 3.99
N ASN A 80 14.70 3.41 4.10
CA ASN A 80 15.88 3.36 3.24
C ASN A 80 15.44 3.16 1.78
N PRO A 81 15.91 4.00 0.82
CA PRO A 81 15.48 3.92 -0.58
C PRO A 81 15.92 2.65 -1.31
N THR A 82 16.83 1.87 -0.71
CA THR A 82 17.24 0.55 -1.24
C THR A 82 16.29 -0.58 -0.87
N GLN A 83 15.33 -0.32 0.03
CA GLN A 83 14.31 -1.30 0.39
C GLN A 83 13.21 -1.39 -0.67
N GLY A 84 12.62 -2.57 -0.81
CA GLY A 84 11.54 -2.80 -1.75
C GLY A 84 10.21 -2.24 -1.26
N SER A 85 9.33 -1.97 -2.22
CA SER A 85 7.90 -1.77 -1.99
C SER A 85 7.14 -2.69 -2.92
N GLU A 86 6.32 -3.56 -2.37
CA GLU A 86 5.62 -4.59 -3.11
C GLU A 86 4.42 -4.03 -3.90
N LEU A 87 4.21 -4.50 -5.12
CA LEU A 87 3.08 -4.10 -5.97
C LEU A 87 1.73 -4.41 -5.31
N CYS A 88 1.58 -5.56 -4.67
CA CYS A 88 0.35 -5.88 -3.95
C CYS A 88 0.03 -4.85 -2.87
N SER A 89 1.05 -4.36 -2.16
CA SER A 89 0.85 -3.31 -1.15
C SER A 89 0.34 -2.01 -1.76
N ALA A 90 0.82 -1.65 -2.96
CA ALA A 90 0.34 -0.45 -3.65
C ALA A 90 -1.15 -0.57 -4.01
N VAL A 91 -1.55 -1.68 -4.64
CA VAL A 91 -2.95 -1.92 -5.04
C VAL A 91 -3.89 -1.99 -3.84
N GLU A 92 -3.52 -2.75 -2.80
CA GLU A 92 -4.34 -2.90 -1.59
C GLU A 92 -4.44 -1.61 -0.78
N LEU A 93 -3.37 -0.80 -0.78
CA LEU A 93 -3.40 0.51 -0.12
C LEU A 93 -4.27 1.50 -0.90
N MET A 94 -4.24 1.47 -2.24
CA MET A 94 -5.15 2.26 -3.06
C MET A 94 -6.61 1.93 -2.74
N TYR A 95 -6.98 0.65 -2.73
CA TYR A 95 -8.33 0.22 -2.37
C TYR A 95 -8.73 0.66 -0.95
N SER A 96 -7.81 0.57 0.00
CA SER A 96 -8.05 1.03 1.37
C SER A 96 -8.27 2.54 1.45
N LEU A 97 -7.47 3.33 0.71
CA LEU A 97 -7.62 4.79 0.63
C LEU A 97 -8.94 5.19 -0.05
N GLU A 98 -9.33 4.50 -1.13
CA GLU A 98 -10.64 4.71 -1.77
C GLU A 98 -11.79 4.55 -0.78
N LYS A 99 -11.79 3.45 -0.02
CA LYS A 99 -12.81 3.22 1.01
C LYS A 99 -12.79 4.28 2.12
N MET A 100 -11.61 4.76 2.50
CA MET A 100 -11.51 5.83 3.49
C MET A 100 -12.01 7.17 2.94
N VAL A 101 -11.72 7.50 1.68
CA VAL A 101 -12.29 8.70 1.01
C VAL A 101 -13.82 8.59 0.92
N GLU A 102 -14.33 7.45 0.47
CA GLU A 102 -15.77 7.20 0.33
C GLU A 102 -16.52 7.41 1.66
N ILE A 103 -15.95 6.94 2.77
CA ILE A 103 -16.60 7.01 4.09
C ILE A 103 -16.43 8.37 4.75
N THR A 104 -15.27 9.00 4.59
CA THR A 104 -14.92 10.19 5.39
C THR A 104 -14.94 11.50 4.60
N GLY A 105 -14.80 11.45 3.28
CA GLY A 105 -14.56 12.62 2.44
C GLY A 105 -13.25 13.35 2.74
N ASP A 106 -12.30 12.72 3.44
CA ASP A 106 -11.06 13.35 3.88
C ASP A 106 -10.07 13.49 2.73
N ILE A 107 -9.68 14.70 2.42
CA ILE A 107 -8.82 15.04 1.30
C ILE A 107 -7.40 14.49 1.46
N ASP A 108 -6.91 14.31 2.69
CA ASP A 108 -5.58 13.75 2.93
C ASP A 108 -5.47 12.31 2.40
N PHE A 109 -6.57 11.54 2.47
CA PHE A 109 -6.63 10.20 1.89
C PHE A 109 -6.69 10.24 0.36
N ALA A 110 -7.41 11.19 -0.20
CA ALA A 110 -7.50 11.39 -1.65
C ALA A 110 -6.13 11.78 -2.25
N ASP A 111 -5.43 12.74 -1.65
CA ASP A 111 -4.08 13.14 -2.06
C ASP A 111 -3.08 11.98 -1.97
N HIS A 112 -3.20 11.15 -0.94
CA HIS A 112 -2.33 9.98 -0.80
C HIS A 112 -2.65 8.92 -1.86
N LEU A 113 -3.93 8.67 -2.14
CA LEU A 113 -4.38 7.77 -3.20
C LEU A 113 -3.83 8.22 -4.57
N GLU A 114 -4.00 9.49 -4.92
CA GLU A 114 -3.48 10.06 -6.16
C GLU A 114 -1.97 9.87 -6.28
N ARG A 115 -1.23 10.13 -5.20
CA ARG A 115 0.23 9.95 -5.19
C ARG A 115 0.64 8.51 -5.50
N ILE A 116 -0.01 7.52 -4.92
CA ILE A 116 0.29 6.10 -5.19
C ILE A 116 -0.10 5.74 -6.62
N ALA A 117 -1.29 6.14 -7.05
CA ALA A 117 -1.84 5.82 -8.36
C ALA A 117 -0.95 6.32 -9.51
N PHE A 118 -0.34 7.49 -9.37
CA PHE A 118 0.44 8.11 -10.44
C PHE A 118 1.96 8.03 -10.27
N ASN A 119 2.46 7.68 -9.08
CA ASN A 119 3.91 7.60 -8.86
C ASN A 119 4.41 6.21 -8.45
N ALA A 120 3.60 5.39 -7.77
CA ALA A 120 4.03 4.07 -7.32
C ALA A 120 3.55 2.96 -8.25
N LEU A 121 2.25 2.87 -8.52
CA LEU A 121 1.67 1.79 -9.30
C LEU A 121 2.23 1.72 -10.75
N PRO A 122 2.35 2.83 -11.51
CA PRO A 122 2.83 2.76 -12.89
C PRO A 122 4.26 2.26 -13.02
N THR A 123 5.11 2.50 -12.03
CA THR A 123 6.52 2.07 -12.08
C THR A 123 6.72 0.56 -11.95
N GLN A 124 5.69 -0.15 -11.52
CA GLN A 124 5.72 -1.60 -11.34
C GLN A 124 5.01 -2.38 -12.45
N ILE A 125 4.45 -1.70 -13.42
CA ILE A 125 3.71 -2.29 -14.54
C ILE A 125 4.38 -1.86 -15.84
N SER A 126 4.57 -2.81 -16.78
CA SER A 126 5.10 -2.47 -18.11
C SER A 126 4.13 -1.61 -18.91
N ASP A 127 4.64 -0.82 -19.87
CA ASP A 127 3.85 0.12 -20.67
C ASP A 127 2.70 -0.53 -21.44
N ASP A 128 2.85 -1.82 -21.77
CA ASP A 128 1.81 -2.62 -22.42
C ASP A 128 0.86 -3.31 -21.45
N PHE A 129 1.04 -3.11 -20.14
CA PHE A 129 0.28 -3.75 -19.05
C PHE A 129 0.33 -5.28 -19.02
N MET A 130 1.28 -5.88 -19.72
CA MET A 130 1.38 -7.34 -19.82
C MET A 130 2.28 -7.98 -18.76
N THR A 131 3.14 -7.19 -18.12
CA THR A 131 4.09 -7.69 -17.12
C THR A 131 4.20 -6.76 -15.93
N LYS A 132 4.66 -7.31 -14.81
CA LYS A 132 4.83 -6.55 -13.56
C LYS A 132 6.23 -6.78 -12.98
N GLN A 133 6.66 -5.84 -12.15
CA GLN A 133 7.81 -5.93 -11.26
C GLN A 133 7.29 -6.19 -9.84
N TYR A 134 7.90 -7.11 -9.09
CA TYR A 134 7.42 -7.48 -7.76
C TYR A 134 7.71 -6.39 -6.74
N PHE A 135 8.99 -6.02 -6.57
CA PHE A 135 9.40 -4.87 -5.76
C PHE A 135 9.86 -3.72 -6.64
N GLN A 136 9.48 -2.50 -6.28
CA GLN A 136 10.11 -1.27 -6.73
C GLN A 136 11.04 -0.73 -5.65
N GLN A 137 12.04 0.04 -6.03
CA GLN A 137 12.90 0.79 -5.11
C GLN A 137 12.88 2.27 -5.48
N ALA A 138 12.84 3.16 -4.48
CA ALA A 138 12.83 4.61 -4.72
C ALA A 138 14.09 5.10 -5.46
N ASN A 139 15.22 4.39 -5.31
CA ASN A 139 16.48 4.68 -6.01
C ASN A 139 16.81 3.67 -7.10
N GLN A 140 15.82 2.99 -7.67
CA GLN A 140 16.03 2.00 -8.72
C GLN A 140 16.61 2.63 -9.98
N VAL A 141 17.77 2.17 -10.39
CA VAL A 141 18.48 2.67 -11.59
C VAL A 141 18.12 1.84 -12.82
N MET A 142 17.88 0.54 -12.64
CA MET A 142 17.61 -0.36 -13.75
C MET A 142 16.70 -1.52 -13.34
N VAL A 143 16.01 -2.06 -14.31
CA VAL A 143 15.34 -3.36 -14.24
C VAL A 143 16.37 -4.44 -14.60
N SER A 144 16.66 -5.33 -13.65
CA SER A 144 17.66 -6.37 -13.89
C SER A 144 17.43 -7.58 -13.00
N ARG A 145 17.78 -8.76 -13.54
CA ARG A 145 17.87 -9.98 -12.74
C ARG A 145 19.14 -9.96 -11.92
N HIS A 146 18.98 -9.64 -10.63
CA HIS A 146 20.10 -9.58 -9.70
C HIS A 146 19.58 -9.72 -8.27
N ARG A 147 20.30 -10.45 -7.44
CA ARG A 147 20.03 -10.50 -6.00
C ARG A 147 20.25 -9.13 -5.37
N ARG A 148 19.28 -8.71 -4.59
CA ARG A 148 19.31 -7.45 -3.87
C ARG A 148 19.29 -7.72 -2.37
N ASN A 149 19.50 -6.69 -1.56
CA ASN A 149 19.46 -6.83 -0.12
C ASN A 149 18.01 -6.72 0.39
N PHE A 150 17.13 -7.56 -0.15
CA PHE A 150 15.76 -7.73 0.32
C PHE A 150 15.69 -8.86 1.33
N ASP A 151 14.72 -8.80 2.25
CA ASP A 151 14.46 -9.87 3.20
C ASP A 151 14.03 -11.18 2.50
N GLN A 152 13.34 -11.03 1.38
CA GLN A 152 12.96 -12.15 0.50
C GLN A 152 13.70 -12.04 -0.83
N ASP A 153 14.11 -13.18 -1.37
CA ASP A 153 14.78 -13.28 -2.66
C ASP A 153 14.12 -14.35 -3.51
N HIS A 154 13.46 -13.94 -4.56
CA HIS A 154 12.83 -14.83 -5.54
C HIS A 154 13.77 -15.10 -6.72
N GLY A 155 14.97 -15.55 -6.44
CA GLY A 155 15.98 -15.89 -7.45
C GLY A 155 16.53 -14.66 -8.19
N GLY A 156 16.50 -13.50 -7.55
CA GLY A 156 16.96 -12.23 -8.09
C GLY A 156 16.02 -11.64 -9.15
N THR A 157 14.76 -12.08 -9.21
CA THR A 157 13.79 -11.62 -10.21
C THR A 157 12.85 -10.52 -9.72
N ASP A 158 12.99 -10.10 -8.47
CA ASP A 158 12.07 -9.16 -7.79
C ASP A 158 11.95 -7.80 -8.48
N ASN A 159 13.02 -7.33 -9.10
CA ASN A 159 13.04 -6.09 -9.89
C ASN A 159 13.06 -6.34 -11.42
N CYS A 160 12.51 -7.46 -11.89
CA CYS A 160 12.38 -7.76 -13.31
C CYS A 160 10.92 -7.72 -13.75
N PHE A 161 10.64 -7.20 -14.94
CA PHE A 161 9.31 -7.33 -15.54
C PHE A 161 9.06 -8.77 -16.00
N GLY A 162 7.90 -9.30 -15.65
CA GLY A 162 7.43 -10.62 -16.03
C GLY A 162 6.20 -11.01 -15.19
N LEU A 163 5.35 -11.90 -15.69
CA LEU A 163 4.16 -12.35 -14.95
C LEU A 163 4.53 -13.13 -13.69
N LEU A 164 5.56 -13.95 -13.77
CA LEU A 164 5.96 -14.85 -12.69
C LEU A 164 7.22 -14.39 -11.95
N THR A 165 7.76 -13.20 -12.27
CA THR A 165 8.94 -12.65 -11.58
C THR A 165 8.57 -12.25 -10.14
N GLY A 166 9.50 -12.44 -9.21
CA GLY A 166 9.18 -12.36 -7.79
C GLY A 166 8.19 -13.46 -7.42
N TYR A 167 7.06 -13.07 -6.80
CA TYR A 167 5.97 -13.99 -6.49
C TYR A 167 4.72 -13.68 -7.33
N PRO A 168 3.89 -14.67 -7.72
CA PRO A 168 2.79 -14.47 -8.67
C PRO A 168 1.58 -13.69 -8.13
N CYS A 169 1.44 -13.45 -6.83
CA CYS A 169 0.33 -12.68 -6.24
C CYS A 169 0.16 -11.32 -6.93
N CYS A 170 1.25 -10.64 -7.23
CA CYS A 170 1.22 -9.34 -7.89
C CYS A 170 0.71 -9.40 -9.33
N ALA A 171 0.83 -10.54 -10.02
CA ALA A 171 0.22 -10.71 -11.34
C ALA A 171 -1.32 -10.68 -11.27
N SER A 172 -1.89 -11.22 -10.18
CA SER A 172 -3.34 -11.15 -9.94
C SER A 172 -3.81 -9.76 -9.52
N ASN A 173 -2.97 -9.00 -8.82
CA ASN A 173 -3.35 -7.71 -8.28
C ASN A 173 -3.10 -6.54 -9.25
N MET A 174 -2.12 -6.61 -10.15
CA MET A 174 -1.69 -5.46 -10.96
C MET A 174 -2.82 -4.79 -11.75
N HIS A 175 -3.78 -5.57 -12.25
CA HIS A 175 -4.88 -5.07 -13.06
C HIS A 175 -6.07 -4.54 -12.23
N GLN A 176 -6.04 -4.68 -10.91
CA GLN A 176 -7.13 -4.20 -10.04
C GLN A 176 -6.95 -2.74 -9.62
N GLY A 177 -5.72 -2.23 -9.61
CA GLY A 177 -5.43 -0.89 -9.10
C GLY A 177 -6.12 0.24 -9.89
N TRP A 178 -6.02 0.26 -11.21
CA TRP A 178 -6.60 1.30 -12.05
C TRP A 178 -8.12 1.23 -12.20
N PRO A 179 -8.75 0.06 -12.41
CA PRO A 179 -10.21 -0.02 -12.51
C PRO A 179 -10.93 0.52 -11.28
N CYS A 180 -10.45 0.22 -10.08
CA CYS A 180 -11.03 0.75 -8.85
C CYS A 180 -10.98 2.27 -8.83
N LEU A 181 -9.83 2.88 -9.13
CA LEU A 181 -9.67 4.33 -9.19
C LEU A 181 -10.63 4.99 -10.20
N LEU A 182 -10.81 4.39 -11.37
CA LEU A 182 -11.72 4.91 -12.40
C LEU A 182 -13.19 4.86 -11.97
N TYR A 183 -13.59 3.84 -11.22
CA TYR A 183 -14.96 3.71 -10.71
C TYR A 183 -15.28 4.69 -9.60
N THR A 184 -14.30 5.09 -8.81
CA THR A 184 -14.48 6.00 -7.67
C THR A 184 -14.21 7.46 -8.01
N SER A 185 -13.53 7.72 -9.12
CA SER A 185 -13.26 9.09 -9.57
C SER A 185 -14.51 9.67 -10.27
N PRO A 186 -15.00 10.86 -9.85
CA PRO A 186 -16.11 11.49 -10.53
C PRO A 186 -15.77 11.78 -11.99
N SER A 187 -16.59 11.29 -12.90
CA SER A 187 -16.47 11.59 -14.32
C SER A 187 -16.92 13.05 -14.56
N PRO A 188 -16.31 13.78 -15.51
CA PRO A 188 -16.83 15.09 -15.92
C PRO A 188 -18.30 15.08 -16.37
N ARG A 189 -18.85 13.89 -16.71
CA ARG A 189 -20.26 13.73 -17.06
C ARG A 189 -21.18 13.56 -15.85
N ASP A 190 -20.64 13.27 -14.67
CA ASP A 190 -21.44 13.09 -13.45
C ASP A 190 -21.76 14.44 -12.77
N THR A 191 -21.30 15.54 -13.35
CA THR A 191 -21.51 16.91 -12.85
C THR A 191 -22.49 17.73 -13.70
N GLU A 192 -23.15 17.12 -14.71
CA GLU A 192 -24.16 17.78 -15.54
C GLU A 192 -25.60 17.44 -15.09
#